data_025c9084e639de3abf1056444153b6d9
#
_entry.id   025c9084e639de3abf1056444153b6d9
#
_cell.length_a   1.000
_cell.length_b   1.000
_cell.length_c   1.000
_cell.angle_alpha   90.00
_cell.angle_beta   90.00
_cell.angle_gamma   90.00
#
_symmetry.space_group_name_H-M   'P 1'
#
loop_
_entity.id
_entity.type
_entity.pdbx_description
1 polymer ?
#
loop_
_entity_poly.entity_id
_entity_poly.type
_entity_poly.pdbx_seq_one_letter_code
_entity_poly.pdbx_strand_id
1 'polypeptide(L)'
;IHSEMRKHGVKMALGYTVEGFEERNGGVDVLLKDNAPLHADMVVLAIGVTPDTALAREAGLELGIKGSIVVNDRMETSVPDIYAAGDAVQVKHYVTGEDALISLAGPANKQGRIIADNICGGDSRYLGSQGSSVIKVFDMTAATTGINETNARKAGLDVDTVILSP
;
A
#
# COMPACT_ATOMS: atom_id res chain seq x y z
N ILE A 1 -7.89 -1.25 17.09
CA ILE A 1 -6.51 -1.73 16.95
C ILE A 1 -5.68 -1.34 18.18
N HIS A 2 -5.52 -0.03 18.51
CA HIS A 2 -4.66 0.41 19.62
C HIS A 2 -5.08 -0.20 20.97
N SER A 3 -6.37 -0.32 21.25
CA SER A 3 -6.87 -0.95 22.48
C SER A 3 -6.45 -2.42 22.57
N GLU A 4 -6.54 -3.15 21.45
CA GLU A 4 -6.16 -4.56 21.38
C GLU A 4 -4.67 -4.74 21.58
N MET A 5 -3.85 -3.91 20.94
CA MET A 5 -2.40 -3.92 21.14
C MET A 5 -2.02 -3.69 22.61
N ARG A 6 -2.66 -2.72 23.29
CA ARG A 6 -2.42 -2.47 24.73
C ARG A 6 -2.78 -3.64 25.61
N LYS A 7 -3.91 -4.32 25.34
CA LYS A 7 -4.30 -5.54 26.09
C LYS A 7 -3.22 -6.62 26.06
N HIS A 8 -2.49 -6.71 24.93
CA HIS A 8 -1.41 -7.68 24.74
C HIS A 8 -0.02 -7.12 25.10
N GLY A 9 0.05 -6.05 25.86
CA GLY A 9 1.29 -5.50 26.40
C GLY A 9 2.16 -4.73 25.41
N VAL A 10 1.66 -4.42 24.21
CA VAL A 10 2.42 -3.63 23.22
C VAL A 10 2.51 -2.18 23.69
N LYS A 11 3.73 -1.70 23.89
CA LYS A 11 4.02 -0.29 24.17
C LYS A 11 4.00 0.47 22.85
N MET A 12 3.30 1.60 22.82
CA MET A 12 3.17 2.44 21.63
C MET A 12 3.85 3.79 21.84
N ALA A 13 4.81 4.11 21.00
CA ALA A 13 5.48 5.41 20.93
C ALA A 13 4.94 6.16 19.70
N LEU A 14 3.72 6.70 19.82
CA LEU A 14 3.01 7.38 18.73
C LEU A 14 3.45 8.85 18.61
N GLY A 15 3.59 9.32 17.36
CA GLY A 15 3.99 10.70 17.08
C GLY A 15 5.48 10.97 17.19
N TYR A 16 6.30 9.95 17.41
CA TYR A 16 7.75 10.08 17.39
C TYR A 16 8.32 9.88 16.00
N THR A 17 9.36 10.62 15.67
CA THR A 17 10.12 10.46 14.42
C THR A 17 11.38 9.68 14.71
N VAL A 18 11.61 8.60 13.99
CA VAL A 18 12.86 7.84 14.04
C VAL A 18 13.89 8.55 13.15
N GLU A 19 15.08 8.82 13.70
CA GLU A 19 16.18 9.48 12.99
C GLU A 19 17.30 8.51 12.60
N GLY A 20 17.42 7.38 13.30
CA GLY A 20 18.46 6.40 13.01
C GLY A 20 18.44 5.21 13.94
N PHE A 21 19.46 4.38 13.76
CA PHE A 21 19.67 3.16 14.54
C PHE A 21 21.14 3.06 14.90
N GLU A 22 21.45 2.69 16.14
CA GLU A 22 22.81 2.42 16.61
C GLU A 22 22.87 1.03 17.25
N GLU A 23 23.85 0.24 16.86
CA GLU A 23 24.12 -1.03 17.53
C GLU A 23 24.71 -0.77 18.91
N ARG A 24 24.11 -1.35 19.95
CA ARG A 24 24.56 -1.15 21.33
C ARG A 24 24.22 -2.34 22.22
N ASN A 25 25.19 -2.78 22.98
CA ASN A 25 25.01 -3.82 24.02
C ASN A 25 24.35 -5.12 23.52
N GLY A 26 24.62 -5.53 22.27
CA GLY A 26 24.03 -6.71 21.66
C GLY A 26 22.61 -6.55 21.15
N GLY A 27 22.10 -5.32 21.11
CA GLY A 27 20.81 -4.92 20.55
C GLY A 27 20.93 -3.67 19.72
N VAL A 28 19.84 -2.97 19.51
CA VAL A 28 19.74 -1.76 18.68
C VAL A 28 19.05 -0.64 19.47
N ASP A 29 19.71 0.50 19.55
CA ASP A 29 19.09 1.73 20.03
C ASP A 29 18.42 2.45 18.84
N VAL A 30 17.10 2.63 18.94
CA VAL A 30 16.31 3.40 17.99
C VAL A 30 16.36 4.87 18.38
N LEU A 31 17.02 5.69 17.59
CA LEU A 31 17.17 7.12 17.84
C LEU A 31 15.89 7.85 17.47
N LEU A 32 15.34 8.60 18.42
CA LEU A 32 14.10 9.36 18.26
C LEU A 32 14.40 10.86 18.28
N LYS A 33 13.77 11.60 17.40
CA LYS A 33 13.87 13.06 17.39
C LYS A 33 13.34 13.65 18.70
N ASP A 34 14.15 14.47 19.34
CA ASP A 34 13.81 15.19 20.60
C ASP A 34 13.37 14.28 21.76
N ASN A 35 13.76 12.99 21.74
CA ASN A 35 13.40 12.01 22.77
C ASN A 35 14.58 11.07 23.08
N ALA A 36 14.50 10.40 24.22
CA ALA A 36 15.47 9.37 24.58
C ALA A 36 15.37 8.18 23.62
N PRO A 37 16.51 7.54 23.28
CA PRO A 37 16.51 6.33 22.46
C PRO A 37 15.70 5.19 23.08
N LEU A 38 15.16 4.34 22.24
CA LEU A 38 14.50 3.09 22.66
C LEU A 38 15.41 1.91 22.35
N HIS A 39 15.79 1.16 23.36
CA HIS A 39 16.59 -0.06 23.19
C HIS A 39 15.70 -1.27 22.84
N ALA A 40 16.14 -2.09 21.88
CA ALA A 40 15.46 -3.31 21.46
C ALA A 40 16.47 -4.38 21.03
N ASP A 41 16.12 -5.64 21.20
CA ASP A 41 16.93 -6.78 20.71
C ASP A 41 16.89 -6.87 19.18
N MET A 42 15.78 -6.44 18.58
CA MET A 42 15.55 -6.46 17.14
C MET A 42 14.62 -5.32 16.72
N VAL A 43 14.86 -4.76 15.55
CA VAL A 43 14.01 -3.72 14.94
C VAL A 43 13.43 -4.22 13.62
N VAL A 44 12.12 -4.05 13.44
CA VAL A 44 11.43 -4.33 12.17
C VAL A 44 11.01 -3.00 11.54
N LEU A 45 11.54 -2.71 10.35
CA LEU A 45 11.15 -1.53 9.57
C LEU A 45 9.90 -1.84 8.75
N ALA A 46 8.79 -1.21 9.09
CA ALA A 46 7.50 -1.34 8.40
C ALA A 46 6.93 0.04 8.04
N ILE A 47 7.78 0.90 7.46
CA ILE A 47 7.49 2.32 7.18
C ILE A 47 6.91 2.57 5.78
N GLY A 48 6.48 1.51 5.10
CA GLY A 48 5.94 1.57 3.74
C GLY A 48 6.95 1.15 2.68
N VAL A 49 6.48 1.13 1.43
CA VAL A 49 7.25 0.69 0.26
C VAL A 49 7.17 1.72 -0.86
N THR A 50 8.18 1.72 -1.70
CA THR A 50 8.23 2.48 -2.95
C THR A 50 8.38 1.48 -4.10
N PRO A 51 7.68 1.66 -5.23
CA PRO A 51 7.86 0.80 -6.39
C PRO A 51 9.31 0.75 -6.85
N ASP A 52 9.87 -0.45 -6.99
CA ASP A 52 11.19 -0.62 -7.63
C ASP A 52 10.99 -0.70 -9.15
N THR A 53 11.21 0.41 -9.80
CA THR A 53 10.96 0.61 -11.24
C THR A 53 12.20 1.09 -11.99
N ALA A 54 13.40 0.84 -11.46
CA ALA A 54 14.65 1.21 -12.11
C ALA A 54 14.73 0.61 -13.52
N LEU A 55 14.49 -0.70 -13.66
CA LEU A 55 14.49 -1.41 -14.94
C LEU A 55 13.44 -0.84 -15.92
N ALA A 56 12.23 -0.55 -15.43
CA ALA A 56 11.16 0.04 -16.25
C ALA A 56 11.57 1.42 -16.80
N ARG A 57 12.19 2.25 -15.97
CA ARG A 57 12.73 3.55 -16.38
C ARG A 57 13.82 3.43 -17.42
N GLU A 58 14.78 2.51 -17.25
CA GLU A 58 15.85 2.24 -18.21
C GLU A 58 15.31 1.73 -19.53
N ALA A 59 14.22 0.95 -19.51
CA ALA A 59 13.52 0.48 -20.69
C ALA A 59 12.63 1.55 -21.35
N GLY A 60 12.56 2.77 -20.80
CA GLY A 60 11.80 3.88 -21.38
C GLY A 60 10.28 3.79 -21.15
N LEU A 61 9.82 3.01 -20.16
CA LEU A 61 8.40 2.94 -19.84
C LEU A 61 7.93 4.25 -19.15
N GLU A 62 6.70 4.66 -19.42
CA GLU A 62 6.07 5.76 -18.72
C GLU A 62 5.88 5.43 -17.23
N LEU A 63 6.30 6.37 -16.37
CA LEU A 63 6.15 6.26 -14.92
C LEU A 63 5.23 7.35 -14.40
N GLY A 64 4.34 6.97 -13.48
CA GLY A 64 3.35 7.83 -12.85
C GLY A 64 3.65 8.15 -11.39
N ILE A 65 2.60 8.12 -10.56
CA ILE A 65 2.68 8.49 -9.14
C ILE A 65 3.74 7.67 -8.39
N LYS A 66 4.57 8.35 -7.61
CA LYS A 66 5.69 7.74 -6.86
C LYS A 66 6.62 6.87 -7.71
N GLY A 67 6.70 7.10 -9.01
CA GLY A 67 7.53 6.33 -9.93
C GLY A 67 6.97 4.96 -10.32
N SER A 68 5.69 4.71 -10.11
CA SER A 68 5.01 3.48 -10.53
C SER A 68 4.87 3.39 -12.06
N ILE A 69 4.77 2.18 -12.59
CA ILE A 69 4.57 1.95 -14.03
C ILE A 69 3.14 2.31 -14.42
N VAL A 70 2.97 3.16 -15.43
CA VAL A 70 1.67 3.46 -16.00
C VAL A 70 1.21 2.31 -16.89
N VAL A 71 -0.03 1.85 -16.68
CA VAL A 71 -0.66 0.81 -17.50
C VAL A 71 -2.09 1.21 -17.87
N ASN A 72 -2.58 0.70 -19.00
CA ASN A 72 -3.97 0.84 -19.37
C ASN A 72 -4.86 -0.23 -18.69
N ASP A 73 -6.14 -0.27 -19.04
CA ASP A 73 -7.09 -1.26 -18.48
C ASP A 73 -6.85 -2.70 -18.94
N ARG A 74 -6.01 -2.91 -19.95
CA ARG A 74 -5.53 -4.21 -20.40
C ARG A 74 -4.21 -4.63 -19.73
N MET A 75 -3.68 -3.79 -18.83
CA MET A 75 -2.39 -3.92 -18.16
C MET A 75 -1.18 -3.79 -19.11
N GLU A 76 -1.37 -3.18 -20.28
CA GLU A 76 -0.30 -2.85 -21.22
C GLU A 76 0.41 -1.56 -20.77
N THR A 77 1.72 -1.51 -20.90
CA THR A 77 2.53 -0.32 -20.62
C THR A 77 2.54 0.65 -21.80
N SER A 78 3.28 1.74 -21.69
CA SER A 78 3.50 2.70 -22.79
C SER A 78 4.32 2.13 -23.97
N VAL A 79 4.96 0.97 -23.79
CA VAL A 79 5.75 0.30 -24.82
C VAL A 79 5.01 -0.96 -25.29
N PRO A 80 4.77 -1.15 -26.59
CA PRO A 80 4.09 -2.31 -27.12
C PRO A 80 4.69 -3.64 -26.65
N ASP A 81 3.85 -4.64 -26.45
CA ASP A 81 4.21 -6.01 -26.05
C ASP A 81 4.83 -6.11 -24.64
N ILE A 82 4.81 -5.02 -23.86
CA ILE A 82 5.23 -5.03 -22.45
C ILE A 82 4.02 -4.79 -21.55
N TYR A 83 3.84 -5.71 -20.62
CA TYR A 83 2.79 -5.67 -19.61
C TYR A 83 3.41 -5.49 -18.22
N ALA A 84 2.64 -4.91 -17.31
CA ALA A 84 3.06 -4.80 -15.90
C ALA A 84 1.89 -5.05 -14.95
N ALA A 85 2.17 -5.64 -13.79
CA ALA A 85 1.20 -5.94 -12.75
C ALA A 85 1.82 -5.88 -11.34
N GLY A 86 0.97 -5.88 -10.32
CA GLY A 86 1.35 -5.97 -8.91
C GLY A 86 1.63 -4.62 -8.27
N ASP A 87 2.50 -4.61 -7.28
CA ASP A 87 2.72 -3.45 -6.41
C ASP A 87 3.44 -2.28 -7.09
N ALA A 88 4.07 -2.55 -8.25
CA ALA A 88 4.83 -1.55 -9.00
C ALA A 88 3.98 -0.75 -10.00
N VAL A 89 2.70 -1.11 -10.21
CA VAL A 89 1.86 -0.45 -11.20
C VAL A 89 0.91 0.58 -10.60
N GLN A 90 0.63 1.63 -11.36
CA GLN A 90 -0.43 2.59 -11.11
C GLN A 90 -1.76 2.03 -11.62
N VAL A 91 -2.81 2.11 -10.80
CA VAL A 91 -4.15 1.66 -11.17
C VAL A 91 -5.19 2.72 -10.84
N LYS A 92 -6.43 2.56 -11.33
CA LYS A 92 -7.53 3.43 -10.92
C LYS A 92 -8.13 2.95 -9.60
N HIS A 93 -8.35 3.90 -8.67
CA HIS A 93 -9.16 3.65 -7.50
C HIS A 93 -10.63 3.62 -7.93
N TYR A 94 -11.31 2.49 -7.71
CA TYR A 94 -12.64 2.25 -8.27
C TYR A 94 -13.68 3.29 -7.85
N VAL A 95 -13.60 3.80 -6.61
CA VAL A 95 -14.59 4.76 -6.08
C VAL A 95 -14.33 6.19 -6.56
N THR A 96 -13.07 6.64 -6.60
CA THR A 96 -12.73 8.03 -6.94
C THR A 96 -12.39 8.23 -8.41
N GLY A 97 -12.04 7.17 -9.13
CA GLY A 97 -11.52 7.25 -10.49
C GLY A 97 -10.10 7.79 -10.58
N GLU A 98 -9.50 8.19 -9.46
CA GLU A 98 -8.15 8.74 -9.40
C GLU A 98 -7.08 7.64 -9.53
N ASP A 99 -5.88 8.07 -9.93
CA ASP A 99 -4.73 7.19 -9.95
C ASP A 99 -4.28 6.83 -8.53
N ALA A 100 -4.01 5.54 -8.30
CA ALA A 100 -3.67 5.01 -7.00
C ALA A 100 -2.61 3.91 -7.08
N LEU A 101 -1.84 3.75 -5.99
CA LEU A 101 -1.04 2.58 -5.72
C LEU A 101 -1.78 1.70 -4.72
N ILE A 102 -2.11 0.49 -5.12
CA ILE A 102 -2.86 -0.46 -4.30
C ILE A 102 -2.07 -1.76 -4.21
N SER A 103 -1.09 -1.76 -3.32
CA SER A 103 -0.15 -2.87 -3.10
C SER A 103 -0.82 -3.99 -2.28
N LEU A 104 -1.64 -4.79 -2.94
CA LEU A 104 -2.40 -5.90 -2.36
C LEU A 104 -2.35 -7.14 -3.26
N ALA A 105 -2.24 -8.32 -2.65
CA ALA A 105 -2.15 -9.59 -3.36
C ALA A 105 -3.38 -9.90 -4.25
N GLY A 106 -4.59 -9.56 -3.81
CA GLY A 106 -5.82 -9.75 -4.58
C GLY A 106 -5.81 -9.02 -5.93
N PRO A 107 -5.58 -7.70 -5.95
CA PRO A 107 -5.35 -6.93 -7.17
C PRO A 107 -4.25 -7.51 -8.05
N ALA A 108 -3.06 -7.79 -7.50
CA ALA A 108 -1.93 -8.34 -8.25
C ALA A 108 -2.27 -9.67 -8.97
N ASN A 109 -2.94 -10.60 -8.27
CA ASN A 109 -3.39 -11.86 -8.86
C ASN A 109 -4.40 -11.65 -9.99
N LYS A 110 -5.35 -10.72 -9.83
CA LYS A 110 -6.34 -10.41 -10.85
C LYS A 110 -5.68 -9.79 -12.09
N GLN A 111 -4.74 -8.86 -11.89
CA GLN A 111 -3.97 -8.23 -12.96
C GLN A 111 -3.16 -9.26 -13.75
N GLY A 112 -2.47 -10.19 -13.08
CA GLY A 112 -1.72 -11.25 -13.74
C GLY A 112 -2.59 -12.16 -14.63
N ARG A 113 -3.82 -12.47 -14.20
CA ARG A 113 -4.77 -13.24 -15.03
C ARG A 113 -5.20 -12.45 -16.27
N ILE A 114 -5.52 -11.16 -16.12
CA ILE A 114 -5.88 -10.26 -17.21
C ILE A 114 -4.76 -10.18 -18.25
N ILE A 115 -3.51 -10.05 -17.79
CA ILE A 115 -2.35 -10.07 -18.68
C ILE A 115 -2.29 -11.39 -19.45
N ALA A 116 -2.41 -12.53 -18.77
CA ALA A 116 -2.36 -13.84 -19.43
C ALA A 116 -3.46 -14.00 -20.50
N ASP A 117 -4.68 -13.59 -20.19
CA ASP A 117 -5.79 -13.60 -21.15
C ASP A 117 -5.47 -12.75 -22.37
N ASN A 118 -4.96 -11.53 -22.17
CA ASN A 118 -4.67 -10.60 -23.25
C ASN A 118 -3.48 -11.04 -24.14
N ILE A 119 -2.44 -11.61 -23.55
CA ILE A 119 -1.31 -12.21 -24.30
C ILE A 119 -1.81 -13.37 -25.18
N CYS A 120 -2.81 -14.12 -24.71
CA CYS A 120 -3.44 -15.22 -25.46
C CYS A 120 -4.49 -14.75 -26.48
N GLY A 121 -4.61 -13.45 -26.74
CA GLY A 121 -5.55 -12.89 -27.72
C GLY A 121 -6.94 -12.59 -27.19
N GLY A 122 -7.13 -12.61 -25.86
CA GLY A 122 -8.36 -12.19 -25.20
C GLY A 122 -8.52 -10.66 -25.11
N ASP A 123 -9.66 -10.20 -24.54
CA ASP A 123 -9.95 -8.79 -24.27
C ASP A 123 -10.42 -8.62 -22.82
N SER A 124 -9.61 -9.05 -21.87
CA SER A 124 -9.87 -8.89 -20.45
C SER A 124 -9.43 -7.50 -19.96
N ARG A 125 -10.23 -6.92 -19.03
CA ARG A 125 -9.99 -5.55 -18.54
C ARG A 125 -9.97 -5.47 -17.03
N TYR A 126 -9.05 -4.66 -16.52
CA TYR A 126 -8.91 -4.33 -15.11
C TYR A 126 -9.60 -3.00 -14.82
N LEU A 127 -10.73 -3.06 -14.12
CA LEU A 127 -11.56 -1.89 -13.83
C LEU A 127 -11.10 -1.10 -12.57
N GLY A 128 -9.91 -1.40 -12.07
CA GLY A 128 -9.39 -0.78 -10.85
C GLY A 128 -9.66 -1.60 -9.58
N SER A 129 -9.41 -1.01 -8.43
CA SER A 129 -9.57 -1.65 -7.14
C SER A 129 -10.19 -0.72 -6.10
N GLN A 130 -10.98 -1.28 -5.19
CA GLN A 130 -11.50 -0.59 -4.01
C GLN A 130 -10.52 -0.62 -2.83
N GLY A 131 -9.37 -1.28 -2.95
CA GLY A 131 -8.40 -1.42 -1.87
C GLY A 131 -8.92 -2.24 -0.69
N SER A 132 -9.80 -3.23 -0.93
CA SER A 132 -10.32 -4.09 0.13
C SER A 132 -9.21 -4.87 0.80
N SER A 133 -9.10 -4.75 2.12
CA SER A 133 -8.08 -5.43 2.90
C SER A 133 -8.61 -5.89 4.25
N VAL A 134 -7.94 -6.89 4.81
CA VAL A 134 -8.23 -7.44 6.12
C VAL A 134 -6.93 -7.71 6.87
N ILE A 135 -6.90 -7.39 8.14
CA ILE A 135 -5.77 -7.67 9.03
C ILE A 135 -6.27 -8.28 10.34
N LYS A 136 -5.58 -9.29 10.83
CA LYS A 136 -5.77 -9.82 12.17
C LYS A 136 -4.73 -9.19 13.10
N VAL A 137 -5.20 -8.62 14.22
CA VAL A 137 -4.37 -8.03 15.26
C VAL A 137 -4.73 -8.73 16.57
N PHE A 138 -3.94 -9.71 16.98
CA PHE A 138 -4.23 -10.65 18.06
C PHE A 138 -5.60 -11.31 17.87
N ASP A 139 -6.57 -11.04 18.74
CA ASP A 139 -7.91 -11.65 18.69
C ASP A 139 -8.90 -10.82 17.87
N MET A 140 -8.51 -9.61 17.48
CA MET A 140 -9.34 -8.70 16.69
C MET A 140 -9.06 -8.82 15.19
N THR A 141 -10.10 -8.84 14.39
CA THR A 141 -10.01 -8.69 12.94
C THR A 141 -10.50 -7.31 12.54
N ALA A 142 -9.69 -6.58 11.78
CA ALA A 142 -10.07 -5.31 11.17
C ALA A 142 -10.10 -5.47 9.65
N ALA A 143 -11.16 -5.00 9.02
CA ALA A 143 -11.33 -5.03 7.57
C ALA A 143 -11.75 -3.65 7.05
N THR A 144 -11.37 -3.36 5.82
CA THR A 144 -11.78 -2.12 5.14
C THR A 144 -12.02 -2.38 3.66
N THR A 145 -12.88 -1.56 3.06
CA THR A 145 -13.09 -1.54 1.61
C THR A 145 -13.49 -0.13 1.18
N GLY A 146 -13.18 0.22 -0.05
CA GLY A 146 -13.52 1.52 -0.62
C GLY A 146 -12.69 2.65 -0.01
N ILE A 147 -13.37 3.73 0.39
CA ILE A 147 -12.75 4.97 0.85
C ILE A 147 -13.28 5.35 2.24
N ASN A 148 -12.41 5.82 3.11
CA ASN A 148 -12.81 6.35 4.42
C ASN A 148 -13.20 7.84 4.32
N GLU A 149 -13.87 8.35 5.35
CA GLU A 149 -14.33 9.75 5.42
C GLU A 149 -13.23 10.77 5.10
N THR A 150 -12.04 10.60 5.68
CA THR A 150 -10.92 11.52 5.47
C THR A 150 -10.51 11.60 4.00
N ASN A 151 -10.40 10.45 3.33
CA ASN A 151 -10.01 10.39 1.93
C ASN A 151 -11.17 10.81 1.01
N ALA A 152 -12.42 10.52 1.37
CA ALA A 152 -13.57 10.97 0.63
C ALA A 152 -13.66 12.51 0.61
N ARG A 153 -13.48 13.16 1.76
CA ARG A 153 -13.43 14.62 1.87
C ARG A 153 -12.26 15.24 1.08
N LYS A 154 -11.08 14.60 1.10
CA LYS A 154 -9.93 15.02 0.27
C LYS A 154 -10.21 14.91 -1.23
N ALA A 155 -10.99 13.91 -1.64
CA ALA A 155 -11.44 13.73 -3.02
C ALA A 155 -12.61 14.65 -3.40
N GLY A 156 -13.05 15.57 -2.51
CA GLY A 156 -14.15 16.50 -2.76
C GLY A 156 -15.54 15.86 -2.74
N LEU A 157 -15.66 14.64 -2.21
CA LEU A 157 -16.95 13.96 -2.11
C LEU A 157 -17.73 14.46 -0.88
N ASP A 158 -19.01 14.71 -1.06
CA ASP A 158 -19.94 14.94 0.04
C ASP A 158 -20.33 13.60 0.66
N VAL A 159 -20.12 13.46 1.96
CA VAL A 159 -20.25 12.17 2.65
C VAL A 159 -20.92 12.31 4.01
N ASP A 160 -21.82 11.38 4.28
CA ASP A 160 -22.35 11.12 5.62
C ASP A 160 -21.61 9.96 6.26
N THR A 161 -21.31 10.10 7.57
CA THR A 161 -20.60 9.06 8.32
C THR A 161 -21.51 8.50 9.41
N VAL A 162 -21.68 7.18 9.40
CA VAL A 162 -22.41 6.47 10.45
C VAL A 162 -21.45 5.56 11.21
N ILE A 163 -21.40 5.71 12.52
CA ILE A 163 -20.58 4.89 13.41
C ILE A 163 -21.52 4.03 14.25
N LEU A 164 -21.37 2.72 14.16
CA LEU A 164 -22.09 1.74 14.97
C LEU A 164 -21.10 1.02 15.90
N SER A 165 -21.51 0.83 17.14
CA SER A 165 -20.80 -0.03 18.10
C SER A 165 -21.68 -1.24 18.39
N PRO A 166 -21.15 -2.47 18.22
CA PRO A 166 -21.89 -3.68 18.56
C PRO A 166 -22.09 -3.85 20.05
#